data_29ee271f3bf629ab330bf6716d08556f
#
_entry.id   29ee271f3bf629ab330bf6716d08556f
#
_cell.length_a   1.000
_cell.length_b   1.000
_cell.length_c   1.000
_cell.angle_alpha   90.00
_cell.angle_beta   90.00
_cell.angle_gamma   90.00
#
_symmetry.space_group_name_H-M   'P 1'
#
loop_
_entity.id
_entity.type
_entity.pdbx_description
1 polymer ?
#
loop_
_entity_poly.entity_id
_entity_poly.type
_entity_poly.pdbx_seq_one_letter_code
_entity_poly.pdbx_strand_id
1 'polypeptide(L)'
;MKINIEKAKSYLGVPYVWGGESLAEGGFDCSGYVYNVLNDSGIKVSRTTAQGYYNTFKKYEVAKTYICSGDLLFFGKSKSSISHIAIALSSTEMIESIGTKKNTKTNKGKGVSISKITRRKDLVAVCRFENVSRETLKCAKPTLRRG
;
A
#
# COMPACT_ATOMS: atom_id res chain seq x y z
N MET A 1 10.04 11.16 -5.61
CA MET A 1 8.67 10.65 -5.74
C MET A 1 8.14 10.27 -4.38
N LYS A 2 6.93 10.68 -4.10
CA LYS A 2 6.29 10.36 -2.83
C LYS A 2 4.83 10.06 -3.03
N ILE A 3 4.32 9.12 -2.24
CA ILE A 3 2.88 8.88 -2.21
C ILE A 3 2.21 10.05 -1.49
N ASN A 4 1.13 10.54 -2.08
CA ASN A 4 0.34 11.62 -1.50
C ASN A 4 -0.65 11.00 -0.49
N ILE A 5 -0.34 11.15 0.79
CA ILE A 5 -1.14 10.51 1.84
C ILE A 5 -2.55 11.08 1.91
N GLU A 6 -2.72 12.37 1.62
CA GLU A 6 -4.06 12.94 1.62
C GLU A 6 -4.93 12.34 0.54
N LYS A 7 -4.36 12.11 -0.64
CA LYS A 7 -5.08 11.42 -1.70
C LYS A 7 -5.41 9.99 -1.28
N ALA A 8 -4.46 9.30 -0.65
CA ALA A 8 -4.71 7.96 -0.16
C ALA A 8 -5.91 7.94 0.77
N LYS A 9 -5.99 8.89 1.70
CA LYS A 9 -7.08 8.97 2.67
C LYS A 9 -8.40 9.42 2.04
N SER A 10 -8.34 10.13 0.92
CA SER A 10 -9.55 10.62 0.28
C SER A 10 -10.45 9.50 -0.21
N TYR A 11 -9.92 8.30 -0.34
CA TYR A 11 -10.68 7.14 -0.79
C TYR A 11 -11.23 6.29 0.35
N LEU A 12 -11.06 6.72 1.61
CA LEU A 12 -11.59 5.95 2.75
C LEU A 12 -13.07 5.67 2.55
N GLY A 13 -13.46 4.43 2.77
CA GLY A 13 -14.85 4.01 2.64
C GLY A 13 -15.25 3.53 1.26
N VAL A 14 -14.39 3.70 0.25
CA VAL A 14 -14.71 3.20 -1.08
C VAL A 14 -14.73 1.67 -1.03
N PRO A 15 -15.79 1.02 -1.57
CA PRO A 15 -15.94 -0.43 -1.45
C PRO A 15 -14.84 -1.22 -2.13
N TYR A 16 -14.62 -2.44 -1.66
CA TYR A 16 -13.78 -3.39 -2.34
C TYR A 16 -14.55 -3.98 -3.52
N VAL A 17 -13.94 -4.00 -4.70
CA VAL A 17 -14.50 -4.63 -5.88
C VAL A 17 -13.40 -5.46 -6.52
N TRP A 18 -13.63 -6.75 -6.68
CA TRP A 18 -12.65 -7.65 -7.27
C TRP A 18 -12.28 -7.16 -8.68
N GLY A 19 -10.98 -6.99 -8.92
CA GLY A 19 -10.52 -6.44 -10.19
C GLY A 19 -10.76 -4.96 -10.36
N GLY A 20 -11.36 -4.29 -9.37
CA GLY A 20 -11.70 -2.88 -9.47
C GLY A 20 -10.49 -1.98 -9.36
N GLU A 21 -10.48 -0.93 -10.17
CA GLU A 21 -9.38 0.01 -10.18
C GLU A 21 -9.85 1.46 -10.32
N SER A 22 -11.16 1.70 -10.22
CA SER A 22 -11.68 3.05 -10.38
C SER A 22 -13.01 3.21 -9.67
N LEU A 23 -13.37 4.46 -9.38
CA LEU A 23 -14.66 4.78 -8.80
C LEU A 23 -15.80 4.44 -9.77
N ALA A 24 -15.52 4.53 -11.08
CA ALA A 24 -16.54 4.19 -12.09
C ALA A 24 -16.94 2.73 -12.02
N GLU A 25 -16.05 1.87 -11.54
CA GLU A 25 -16.35 0.44 -11.38
C GLU A 25 -17.00 0.13 -10.03
N GLY A 26 -17.16 1.13 -9.20
CA GLY A 26 -17.76 0.97 -7.88
C GLY A 26 -16.77 0.79 -6.76
N GLY A 27 -15.49 0.67 -7.04
CA GLY A 27 -14.48 0.53 -6.00
C GLY A 27 -13.20 -0.12 -6.48
N PHE A 28 -12.38 -0.55 -5.53
CA PHE A 28 -11.02 -1.01 -5.79
C PHE A 28 -10.75 -2.36 -5.13
N ASP A 29 -9.97 -3.21 -5.80
CA ASP A 29 -9.29 -4.28 -5.05
C ASP A 29 -8.02 -3.67 -4.43
N CYS A 30 -7.18 -4.48 -3.78
CA CYS A 30 -6.03 -3.93 -3.04
C CYS A 30 -5.04 -3.24 -3.97
N SER A 31 -4.71 -3.87 -5.10
CA SER A 31 -3.75 -3.29 -6.02
C SER A 31 -4.38 -2.17 -6.86
N GLY A 32 -5.69 -2.23 -7.11
CA GLY A 32 -6.39 -1.16 -7.81
C GLY A 32 -6.43 0.12 -7.00
N TYR A 33 -6.61 0.00 -5.69
CA TYR A 33 -6.53 1.14 -4.79
C TYR A 33 -5.14 1.78 -4.88
N VAL A 34 -4.09 0.96 -4.75
CA VAL A 34 -2.72 1.48 -4.81
C VAL A 34 -2.44 2.09 -6.18
N TYR A 35 -2.91 1.47 -7.25
CA TYR A 35 -2.78 2.01 -8.60
C TYR A 35 -3.30 3.45 -8.68
N ASN A 36 -4.50 3.68 -8.14
CA ASN A 36 -5.08 5.02 -8.17
C ASN A 36 -4.29 6.01 -7.34
N VAL A 37 -3.86 5.61 -6.15
CA VAL A 37 -3.10 6.51 -5.29
C VAL A 37 -1.76 6.85 -5.92
N LEU A 38 -1.09 5.87 -6.53
CA LEU A 38 0.19 6.13 -7.19
C LEU A 38 0.03 7.14 -8.32
N ASN A 39 -0.96 6.94 -9.18
CA ASN A 39 -1.18 7.86 -10.28
C ASN A 39 -1.59 9.25 -9.78
N ASP A 40 -2.44 9.32 -8.75
CA ASP A 40 -2.82 10.60 -8.16
C ASP A 40 -1.62 11.31 -7.51
N SER A 41 -0.61 10.55 -7.16
CA SER A 41 0.62 11.08 -6.55
C SER A 41 1.66 11.47 -7.60
N GLY A 42 1.34 11.30 -8.87
CA GLY A 42 2.28 11.60 -9.95
C GLY A 42 3.27 10.49 -10.24
N ILE A 43 3.06 9.31 -9.66
CA ILE A 43 3.91 8.15 -9.89
C ILE A 43 3.21 7.30 -10.94
N LYS A 44 3.63 7.46 -12.19
CA LYS A 44 2.95 6.81 -13.29
C LYS A 44 3.32 5.34 -13.35
N VAL A 45 2.31 4.49 -13.28
CA VAL A 45 2.50 3.03 -13.32
C VAL A 45 1.40 2.42 -14.17
N SER A 46 1.65 1.22 -14.65
CA SER A 46 0.62 0.44 -15.31
C SER A 46 -0.15 -0.36 -14.27
N ARG A 47 -1.39 -0.69 -14.57
CA ARG A 47 -2.22 -1.52 -13.69
C ARG A 47 -1.63 -2.93 -13.64
N THR A 48 -1.39 -3.44 -12.44
CA THR A 48 -0.92 -4.80 -12.24
C THR A 48 -1.39 -5.31 -10.88
N THR A 49 -0.93 -6.48 -10.50
CA THR A 49 -1.29 -7.11 -9.23
C THR A 49 -0.34 -6.66 -8.13
N ALA A 50 -0.63 -7.07 -6.89
CA ALA A 50 0.28 -6.81 -5.77
C ALA A 50 1.66 -7.40 -6.06
N GLN A 51 1.72 -8.63 -6.59
CA GLN A 51 2.99 -9.24 -6.97
C GLN A 51 3.69 -8.42 -8.06
N GLY A 52 2.92 -7.94 -9.03
CA GLY A 52 3.48 -7.14 -10.13
C GLY A 52 4.09 -5.85 -9.62
N TYR A 53 3.46 -5.20 -8.64
CA TYR A 53 4.02 -3.99 -8.07
C TYR A 53 5.30 -4.27 -7.29
N TYR A 54 5.37 -5.38 -6.56
CA TYR A 54 6.62 -5.74 -5.92
C TYR A 54 7.72 -5.94 -6.97
N ASN A 55 7.43 -6.66 -8.03
CA ASN A 55 8.42 -6.90 -9.09
C ASN A 55 8.91 -5.60 -9.71
N THR A 56 8.00 -4.63 -9.84
CA THR A 56 8.34 -3.32 -10.41
C THR A 56 9.21 -2.50 -9.45
N PHE A 57 8.90 -2.54 -8.15
CA PHE A 57 9.51 -1.63 -7.18
C PHE A 57 10.53 -2.29 -6.26
N LYS A 58 10.85 -3.56 -6.44
CA LYS A 58 11.74 -4.26 -5.51
C LYS A 58 13.13 -3.62 -5.43
N LYS A 59 13.54 -2.88 -6.44
CA LYS A 59 14.82 -2.17 -6.37
C LYS A 59 14.82 -1.07 -5.31
N TYR A 60 13.64 -0.69 -4.82
CA TYR A 60 13.49 0.30 -3.75
C TYR A 60 13.18 -0.36 -2.42
N GLU A 61 13.41 -1.66 -2.30
CA GLU A 61 13.11 -2.38 -1.08
C GLU A 61 13.97 -1.88 0.07
N VAL A 62 13.35 -1.73 1.25
CA VAL A 62 14.02 -1.32 2.48
C VAL A 62 13.73 -2.35 3.57
N ALA A 63 14.44 -2.24 4.70
CA ALA A 63 14.24 -3.17 5.80
C ALA A 63 12.86 -3.02 6.41
N LYS A 64 12.26 -4.14 6.81
CA LYS A 64 10.94 -4.15 7.43
C LYS A 64 10.92 -3.50 8.81
N THR A 65 12.08 -3.28 9.39
CA THR A 65 12.17 -2.69 10.72
C THR A 65 11.97 -1.18 10.75
N TYR A 66 12.01 -0.53 9.59
CA TYR A 66 11.85 0.91 9.50
C TYR A 66 10.76 1.25 8.49
N ILE A 67 9.51 1.07 8.91
CA ILE A 67 8.37 1.41 8.07
C ILE A 67 8.02 2.88 8.28
N CYS A 68 7.91 3.63 7.19
CA CYS A 68 7.61 5.05 7.22
C CYS A 68 6.35 5.35 6.42
N SER A 69 5.74 6.48 6.73
CA SER A 69 4.58 6.96 5.97
C SER A 69 4.91 6.99 4.48
N GLY A 70 4.03 6.44 3.66
CA GLY A 70 4.21 6.40 2.22
C GLY A 70 4.91 5.17 1.69
N ASP A 71 5.37 4.29 2.56
CA ASP A 71 5.96 3.03 2.10
C ASP A 71 4.89 2.11 1.55
N LEU A 72 5.25 1.29 0.56
CA LEU A 72 4.39 0.21 0.09
C LEU A 72 4.70 -1.04 0.89
N LEU A 73 3.65 -1.69 1.36
CA LEU A 73 3.75 -2.88 2.19
C LEU A 73 3.22 -4.07 1.41
N PHE A 74 4.00 -5.13 1.35
CA PHE A 74 3.66 -6.32 0.57
C PHE A 74 3.51 -7.53 1.48
N PHE A 75 2.40 -8.24 1.33
CA PHE A 75 2.02 -9.36 2.18
C PHE A 75 1.80 -10.60 1.34
N GLY A 76 2.17 -11.73 1.87
CA GLY A 76 1.99 -13.01 1.19
C GLY A 76 2.85 -14.09 1.82
N LYS A 77 2.93 -15.23 1.14
CA LYS A 77 3.72 -16.35 1.64
C LYS A 77 5.21 -16.11 1.49
N SER A 78 5.60 -15.38 0.47
CA SER A 78 7.00 -15.09 0.19
C SER A 78 7.05 -13.92 -0.80
N LYS A 79 8.26 -13.45 -1.11
CA LYS A 79 8.43 -12.37 -2.10
C LYS A 79 8.07 -12.80 -3.52
N SER A 80 7.93 -14.09 -3.74
CA SER A 80 7.47 -14.60 -5.04
C SER A 80 6.00 -15.04 -5.00
N SER A 81 5.32 -14.86 -3.87
CA SER A 81 3.93 -15.25 -3.73
C SER A 81 3.20 -14.21 -2.89
N ILE A 82 3.14 -12.99 -3.43
CA ILE A 82 2.53 -11.84 -2.77
C ILE A 82 1.06 -11.77 -3.17
N SER A 83 0.19 -11.62 -2.19
CA SER A 83 -1.25 -11.63 -2.39
C SER A 83 -1.94 -10.31 -2.00
N HIS A 84 -1.24 -9.40 -1.35
CA HIS A 84 -1.86 -8.16 -0.86
C HIS A 84 -0.83 -7.04 -0.80
N ILE A 85 -1.32 -5.81 -1.00
CA ILE A 85 -0.49 -4.62 -0.95
C ILE A 85 -1.25 -3.53 -0.20
N ALA A 86 -0.51 -2.71 0.55
CA ALA A 86 -1.06 -1.60 1.32
C ALA A 86 -0.09 -0.44 1.33
N ILE A 87 -0.53 0.70 1.84
CA ILE A 87 0.30 1.90 1.97
C ILE A 87 0.43 2.20 3.45
N ALA A 88 1.66 2.37 3.92
CA ALA A 88 1.90 2.71 5.32
C ALA A 88 1.52 4.16 5.60
N LEU A 89 0.83 4.39 6.70
CA LEU A 89 0.55 5.74 7.19
C LEU A 89 1.54 6.13 8.28
N SER A 90 2.09 5.13 8.94
CA SER A 90 3.07 5.31 10.00
C SER A 90 3.80 3.98 10.16
N SER A 91 4.62 3.88 11.18
CA SER A 91 5.29 2.61 11.47
C SER A 91 4.33 1.53 11.98
N THR A 92 3.10 1.88 12.34
CA THR A 92 2.16 0.93 12.94
C THR A 92 0.84 0.82 12.19
N GLU A 93 0.49 1.80 11.37
CA GLU A 93 -0.80 1.81 10.67
C GLU A 93 -0.64 1.87 9.18
N MET A 94 -1.60 1.26 8.49
CA MET A 94 -1.62 1.24 7.03
C MET A 94 -3.01 1.56 6.53
N ILE A 95 -3.10 1.97 5.26
CA ILE A 95 -4.36 2.16 4.57
C ILE A 95 -4.39 1.19 3.38
N GLU A 96 -5.52 0.53 3.19
CA GLU A 96 -5.61 -0.60 2.27
C GLU A 96 -7.05 -0.83 1.85
N SER A 97 -7.26 -1.44 0.70
CA SER A 97 -8.60 -1.89 0.32
C SER A 97 -8.72 -3.35 0.71
N ILE A 98 -9.65 -3.65 1.61
CA ILE A 98 -9.82 -4.96 2.22
C ILE A 98 -11.06 -5.65 1.70
N GLY A 99 -10.88 -6.83 1.11
CA GLY A 99 -11.98 -7.69 0.72
C GLY A 99 -12.14 -8.83 1.70
N THR A 100 -13.05 -9.74 1.37
CA THR A 100 -13.25 -10.97 2.13
C THR A 100 -12.88 -12.15 1.24
N LYS A 101 -12.82 -13.34 1.85
CA LYS A 101 -12.52 -14.54 1.08
C LYS A 101 -13.58 -14.83 0.02
N LYS A 102 -14.80 -14.36 0.23
CA LYS A 102 -15.89 -14.56 -0.70
C LYS A 102 -16.28 -13.24 -1.34
N ASN A 103 -15.33 -12.59 -1.96
CA ASN A 103 -15.62 -11.32 -2.62
C ASN A 103 -16.58 -11.55 -3.77
N THR A 104 -17.78 -11.02 -3.62
CA THR A 104 -18.81 -11.07 -4.62
C THR A 104 -19.43 -9.70 -4.69
N LYS A 105 -20.43 -9.54 -5.54
CA LYS A 105 -21.14 -8.28 -5.61
C LYS A 105 -21.80 -7.92 -4.28
N THR A 106 -22.16 -8.91 -3.49
CA THR A 106 -22.87 -8.67 -2.22
C THR A 106 -21.98 -8.72 -1.01
N ASN A 107 -20.78 -9.31 -1.11
CA ASN A 107 -19.86 -9.45 0.03
C ASN A 107 -18.51 -8.86 -0.34
N LYS A 108 -18.39 -7.57 -0.16
CA LYS A 108 -17.24 -6.80 -0.63
C LYS A 108 -16.20 -6.49 0.42
N GLY A 109 -16.40 -6.96 1.64
CA GLY A 109 -15.46 -6.66 2.72
C GLY A 109 -15.56 -5.21 3.16
N LYS A 110 -14.46 -4.71 3.75
CA LYS A 110 -14.45 -3.37 4.33
C LYS A 110 -14.15 -2.26 3.33
N GLY A 111 -13.57 -2.59 2.20
CA GLY A 111 -13.11 -1.56 1.28
C GLY A 111 -11.90 -0.83 1.82
N VAL A 112 -11.74 0.43 1.42
CA VAL A 112 -10.57 1.23 1.84
C VAL A 112 -10.72 1.60 3.30
N SER A 113 -9.75 1.13 4.12
CA SER A 113 -9.80 1.23 5.57
C SER A 113 -8.42 1.44 6.14
N ILE A 114 -8.36 2.01 7.33
CA ILE A 114 -7.11 2.12 8.09
C ILE A 114 -7.05 0.97 9.06
N SER A 115 -5.93 0.26 9.07
CA SER A 115 -5.73 -0.92 9.92
C SER A 115 -4.36 -0.85 10.55
N LYS A 116 -4.15 -1.63 11.60
CA LYS A 116 -2.81 -1.83 12.12
C LYS A 116 -2.05 -2.75 11.17
N ILE A 117 -0.77 -2.48 10.96
CA ILE A 117 0.04 -3.31 10.06
C ILE A 117 0.08 -4.75 10.58
N THR A 118 0.05 -4.91 11.90
CA THR A 118 0.04 -6.23 12.52
C THR A 118 -1.26 -7.00 12.35
N ARG A 119 -2.28 -6.40 11.71
CA ARG A 119 -3.48 -7.13 11.35
C ARG A 119 -3.13 -8.38 10.53
N ARG A 120 -2.09 -8.28 9.73
CA ARG A 120 -1.58 -9.43 8.97
C ARG A 120 -0.22 -9.82 9.54
N LYS A 121 0.03 -11.11 9.55
CA LYS A 121 1.30 -11.65 10.06
C LYS A 121 2.28 -11.99 8.94
N ASP A 122 1.90 -11.73 7.70
CA ASP A 122 2.64 -12.19 6.53
C ASP A 122 3.29 -11.04 5.74
N LEU A 123 3.71 -9.97 6.41
CA LEU A 123 4.46 -8.91 5.75
C LEU A 123 5.81 -9.47 5.27
N VAL A 124 6.04 -9.43 3.96
CA VAL A 124 7.26 -9.99 3.38
C VAL A 124 8.22 -8.94 2.84
N ALA A 125 7.73 -7.74 2.49
CA ALA A 125 8.61 -6.72 1.92
C ALA A 125 8.02 -5.33 2.10
N VAL A 126 8.90 -4.34 2.10
CA VAL A 126 8.55 -2.92 2.18
C VAL A 126 9.37 -2.18 1.12
N CYS A 127 8.72 -1.33 0.34
CA CYS A 127 9.40 -0.53 -0.68
C CYS A 127 9.16 0.95 -0.45
N ARG A 128 10.18 1.76 -0.71
CA ARG A 128 10.12 3.20 -0.48
C ARG A 128 10.59 3.94 -1.71
N PHE A 129 9.81 4.90 -2.17
CA PHE A 129 10.08 5.57 -3.44
C PHE A 129 11.16 6.63 -3.41
N GLU A 130 11.47 7.16 -2.27
CA GLU A 130 12.45 8.24 -2.22
C GLU A 130 13.84 7.70 -2.52
N ASN A 131 14.71 8.57 -3.04
CA ASN A 131 16.09 8.20 -3.20
C ASN A 131 16.63 7.80 -1.85
N VAL A 132 17.14 6.58 -1.77
CA VAL A 132 17.57 6.04 -0.50
C VAL A 132 19.02 6.36 -0.28
N SER A 133 19.30 7.25 0.67
CA SER A 133 20.63 7.45 1.21
C SER A 133 20.62 6.83 2.60
N ARG A 134 21.76 6.86 3.28
CA ARG A 134 21.80 6.33 4.63
C ARG A 134 20.84 7.04 5.54
N GLU A 135 20.70 8.35 5.36
CA GLU A 135 19.80 9.14 6.20
C GLU A 135 18.36 8.77 5.96
N THR A 136 18.00 8.40 4.74
CA THR A 136 16.62 8.13 4.42
C THR A 136 16.22 6.68 4.66
N LEU A 137 17.14 5.84 5.14
CA LEU A 137 16.76 4.50 5.54
C LEU A 137 15.84 4.52 6.76
N LYS A 138 15.93 5.59 7.57
CA LYS A 138 15.00 5.83 8.65
C LYS A 138 13.95 6.80 8.15
N CYS A 139 12.82 6.85 8.82
CA CYS A 139 11.77 7.78 8.42
C CYS A 139 12.26 9.20 8.56
N ALA A 140 11.96 10.00 7.57
CA ALA A 140 12.45 11.34 7.50
C ALA A 140 11.84 12.28 8.52
N LYS A 141 11.09 11.87 9.40
CA LYS A 141 10.56 12.76 10.26
C LYS A 141 11.39 13.10 11.30
N PRO A 142 11.71 13.77 11.26
CA PRO A 142 12.43 13.87 12.08
C PRO A 142 12.04 14.29 13.26
N THR A 143 11.94 14.27 13.00
CA THR A 143 11.89 14.34 13.64
C THR A 143 11.87 14.56 14.55
N LEU A 144 11.63 14.87 14.64
CA LEU A 144 11.76 15.17 15.42
C LEU A 144 12.24 14.61 16.39
N ARG A 145 12.34 14.13 16.48
CA ARG A 145 12.82 13.68 17.12
C ARG A 145 13.80 13.76 17.52
N ARG A 146 14.22 14.00 17.53
CA ARG A 146 15.14 14.10 17.81
C ARG A 146 15.43 14.79 18.20
N GLY A 147 15.18 15.04 18.21
CA GLY A 147 15.10 15.71 18.70
C GLY A 147 15.53 15.93 18.66
#